data_a736f884190fe86bde20e9b76397327c
#
_entry.id   a736f884190fe86bde20e9b76397327c
#
_cell.length_a   1.000
_cell.length_b   1.000
_cell.length_c   1.000
_cell.angle_alpha   90.00
_cell.angle_beta   90.00
_cell.angle_gamma   90.00
#
_symmetry.space_group_name_H-M   'P 1'
#
loop_
_entity.id
_entity.type
_entity.pdbx_description
1 polymer ?
#
loop_
_entity_poly.entity_id
_entity_poly.type
_entity_poly.pdbx_seq_one_letter_code
_entity_poly.pdbx_strand_id
1 'polypeptide(L)'
;MMELQAGSGVQEEQSILPAANKKYKDTIFRMLFSDKKNLLSLYNALNGKNYSDCDNLEIVTLENAIYMSMKNDLAFILDLDLFLWEHQSTYNPNIPLRDLMYIAKEYEKYIKEKGISLYSSRQQKIPAPQFIVFYNGNRKIGERMEHRLSDAYETARGEPALELKVLVININEGHNQKLMESCRILKEYAQYVSKVRTYKKKLSLNEAVEKAVEECIREGILREFLLANKAEVVAMSIFEYDREWEEEILRKEEFEAGREAERKNTEKQRLNAEKEHRRAESEKIRADNAEKELLLLKEKLALMQGK
;
A
#
# COMPACT_ATOMS: atom_id res chain seq x y z
N MET A 1 8.98 -43.24 -59.51
CA MET A 1 7.74 -43.30 -58.76
C MET A 1 8.10 -43.35 -57.28
N MET A 2 8.04 -42.24 -56.63
CA MET A 2 7.98 -42.13 -55.17
C MET A 2 7.39 -40.74 -54.87
N GLU A 3 6.18 -40.76 -54.36
CA GLU A 3 5.41 -39.59 -54.01
C GLU A 3 5.97 -38.98 -52.71
N LEU A 4 6.18 -37.69 -52.72
CA LEU A 4 6.50 -36.86 -51.59
C LEU A 4 5.17 -36.31 -51.02
N GLN A 5 4.79 -36.75 -49.87
CA GLN A 5 3.71 -36.18 -49.05
C GLN A 5 4.23 -34.91 -48.40
N ALA A 6 3.59 -33.81 -48.71
CA ALA A 6 3.78 -32.51 -48.02
C ALA A 6 2.97 -32.50 -46.73
N GLY A 7 3.66 -32.47 -45.59
CA GLY A 7 3.08 -32.19 -44.30
C GLY A 7 2.99 -30.69 -44.07
N SER A 8 1.78 -30.13 -44.05
CA SER A 8 1.51 -28.76 -43.70
C SER A 8 1.58 -28.60 -42.17
N GLY A 9 2.71 -28.17 -41.65
CA GLY A 9 2.85 -27.72 -40.29
C GLY A 9 2.29 -26.30 -40.15
N VAL A 10 1.13 -26.15 -39.55
CA VAL A 10 0.64 -24.84 -39.09
C VAL A 10 1.51 -24.47 -37.87
N GLN A 11 2.40 -23.52 -38.04
CA GLN A 11 3.10 -22.87 -36.95
C GLN A 11 2.09 -21.95 -36.24
N GLU A 12 1.69 -22.30 -35.03
CA GLU A 12 1.07 -21.38 -34.11
C GLU A 12 2.07 -20.24 -33.83
N GLU A 13 1.79 -19.07 -34.37
CA GLU A 13 2.42 -17.83 -33.96
C GLU A 13 2.09 -17.61 -32.46
N GLN A 14 3.00 -18.03 -31.58
CA GLN A 14 3.04 -17.56 -30.22
C GLN A 14 3.29 -16.05 -30.29
N SER A 15 2.25 -15.27 -30.01
CA SER A 15 2.36 -13.83 -29.79
C SER A 15 3.32 -13.59 -28.62
N ILE A 16 4.56 -13.28 -28.94
CA ILE A 16 5.55 -12.81 -27.97
C ILE A 16 5.05 -11.43 -27.50
N LEU A 17 4.33 -11.43 -26.37
CA LEU A 17 4.06 -10.17 -25.65
C LEU A 17 5.41 -9.48 -25.41
N PRO A 18 5.57 -8.22 -25.81
CA PRO A 18 6.83 -7.52 -25.61
C PRO A 18 7.13 -7.51 -24.10
N ALA A 19 8.37 -7.88 -23.76
CA ALA A 19 8.87 -7.87 -22.40
C ALA A 19 8.47 -6.54 -21.74
N ALA A 20 7.78 -6.62 -20.61
CA ALA A 20 7.23 -5.50 -19.86
C ALA A 20 8.30 -4.40 -19.73
N ASN A 21 8.13 -3.35 -20.51
CA ASN A 21 9.04 -2.22 -20.52
C ASN A 21 8.91 -1.53 -19.17
N LYS A 22 9.98 -1.43 -18.39
CA LYS A 22 10.02 -0.85 -17.03
C LYS A 22 9.42 0.58 -16.91
N LYS A 23 9.02 1.19 -18.03
CA LYS A 23 8.36 2.49 -18.11
C LYS A 23 6.88 2.50 -17.70
N TYR A 24 6.20 1.36 -17.64
CA TYR A 24 4.76 1.27 -17.30
C TYR A 24 4.43 1.37 -15.81
N LYS A 25 5.33 1.91 -14.98
CA LYS A 25 5.05 2.14 -13.54
C LYS A 25 4.47 3.52 -13.24
N ASP A 26 4.25 4.34 -14.26
CA ASP A 26 3.73 5.67 -14.07
C ASP A 26 2.20 5.62 -14.11
N THR A 27 1.56 5.99 -13.02
CA THR A 27 0.09 6.09 -12.94
C THR A 27 -0.39 7.32 -13.72
N ILE A 28 -1.66 7.31 -14.16
CA ILE A 28 -2.29 8.50 -14.78
C ILE A 28 -2.21 9.71 -13.85
N PHE A 29 -2.33 9.48 -12.55
CA PHE A 29 -2.14 10.52 -11.54
C PHE A 29 -0.76 11.20 -11.67
N ARG A 30 0.30 10.39 -11.77
CA ARG A 30 1.66 10.91 -11.95
C ARG A 30 1.83 11.66 -13.27
N MET A 31 1.27 11.16 -14.37
CA MET A 31 1.31 11.86 -15.65
C MET A 31 0.66 13.25 -15.56
N LEU A 32 -0.54 13.32 -14.94
CA LEU A 32 -1.27 14.57 -14.78
C LEU A 32 -0.52 15.59 -13.91
N PHE A 33 0.06 15.14 -12.80
CA PHE A 33 0.70 16.02 -11.82
C PHE A 33 2.22 16.17 -11.99
N SER A 34 2.83 15.52 -12.97
CA SER A 34 4.18 15.87 -13.45
C SER A 34 4.20 17.19 -14.22
N ASP A 35 3.07 17.66 -14.72
CA ASP A 35 2.92 19.01 -15.21
C ASP A 35 2.95 20.02 -14.04
N LYS A 36 3.89 20.96 -14.08
CA LYS A 36 4.11 21.92 -13.00
C LYS A 36 2.88 22.79 -12.69
N LYS A 37 2.06 23.13 -13.70
CA LYS A 37 0.85 23.95 -13.51
C LYS A 37 -0.22 23.14 -12.77
N ASN A 38 -0.42 21.89 -13.16
CA ASN A 38 -1.35 21.00 -12.47
C ASN A 38 -0.90 20.73 -11.04
N LEU A 39 0.41 20.51 -10.85
CA LEU A 39 1.02 20.30 -9.53
C LEU A 39 0.81 21.51 -8.62
N LEU A 40 1.10 22.70 -9.13
CA LEU A 40 0.91 23.96 -8.40
C LEU A 40 -0.56 24.21 -8.08
N SER A 41 -1.48 23.90 -9.00
CA SER A 41 -2.93 23.97 -8.76
C SER A 41 -3.36 23.09 -7.60
N LEU A 42 -2.87 21.83 -7.54
CA LEU A 42 -3.17 20.93 -6.45
C LEU A 42 -2.54 21.39 -5.13
N TYR A 43 -1.30 21.88 -5.16
CA TYR A 43 -0.64 22.46 -4.01
C TYR A 43 -1.43 23.65 -3.44
N ASN A 44 -1.84 24.58 -4.29
CA ASN A 44 -2.65 25.73 -3.91
C ASN A 44 -3.98 25.30 -3.24
N ALA A 45 -4.66 24.33 -3.83
CA ALA A 45 -5.93 23.81 -3.32
C ALA A 45 -5.78 23.14 -1.95
N LEU A 46 -4.67 22.43 -1.70
CA LEU A 46 -4.38 21.77 -0.42
C LEU A 46 -4.05 22.75 0.69
N ASN A 47 -3.28 23.78 0.36
CA ASN A 47 -2.68 24.71 1.34
C ASN A 47 -3.41 26.05 1.43
N GLY A 48 -4.47 26.27 0.64
CA GLY A 48 -5.19 27.54 0.60
C GLY A 48 -4.30 28.70 0.11
N LYS A 49 -3.38 28.39 -0.82
CA LYS A 49 -2.45 29.35 -1.42
C LYS A 49 -2.90 29.74 -2.83
N ASN A 50 -2.30 30.77 -3.39
CA ASN A 50 -2.58 31.26 -4.74
C ASN A 50 -1.28 31.58 -5.49
N TYR A 51 -0.33 30.65 -5.51
CA TYR A 51 0.85 30.81 -6.34
C TYR A 51 0.45 30.74 -7.82
N SER A 52 0.94 31.69 -8.60
CA SER A 52 0.71 31.75 -10.06
C SER A 52 1.93 31.35 -10.86
N ASP A 53 3.11 31.35 -10.23
CA ASP A 53 4.40 31.08 -10.85
C ASP A 53 4.94 29.72 -10.40
N CYS A 54 5.42 28.96 -11.38
CA CYS A 54 6.01 27.63 -11.16
C CYS A 54 7.55 27.67 -11.10
N ASP A 55 8.19 28.84 -11.15
CA ASP A 55 9.64 28.96 -11.27
C ASP A 55 10.36 28.37 -10.05
N ASN A 56 9.78 28.54 -8.86
CA ASN A 56 10.35 28.02 -7.61
C ASN A 56 9.97 26.55 -7.34
N LEU A 57 9.23 25.90 -8.26
CA LEU A 57 8.84 24.51 -8.10
C LEU A 57 9.85 23.59 -8.76
N GLU A 58 10.57 22.81 -7.94
CA GLU A 58 11.56 21.83 -8.38
C GLU A 58 11.05 20.40 -8.16
N ILE A 59 10.88 19.62 -9.25
CA ILE A 59 10.52 18.20 -9.15
C ILE A 59 11.80 17.39 -8.92
N VAL A 60 11.85 16.67 -7.80
CA VAL A 60 13.04 15.92 -7.34
C VAL A 60 12.81 14.42 -7.26
N THR A 61 11.74 13.90 -7.85
CA THR A 61 11.33 12.50 -7.79
C THR A 61 12.48 11.51 -8.06
N LEU A 62 12.62 10.47 -7.23
CA LEU A 62 13.61 9.42 -7.41
C LEU A 62 13.22 8.47 -8.55
N GLU A 63 13.91 8.58 -9.69
CA GLU A 63 13.63 7.71 -10.85
C GLU A 63 14.15 6.27 -10.68
N ASN A 64 15.20 6.05 -9.87
CA ASN A 64 15.94 4.79 -9.78
C ASN A 64 16.28 4.39 -8.35
N ALA A 65 15.29 4.09 -7.52
CA ALA A 65 15.56 3.39 -6.27
C ALA A 65 15.84 1.90 -6.56
N ILE A 66 17.11 1.51 -6.70
CA ILE A 66 17.55 0.15 -7.06
C ILE A 66 17.21 -0.88 -5.97
N TYR A 67 17.01 -0.45 -4.74
CA TYR A 67 16.64 -1.32 -3.63
C TYR A 67 15.13 -1.31 -3.39
N MET A 68 14.50 -2.48 -3.45
CA MET A 68 13.13 -2.81 -3.08
C MET A 68 12.02 -2.38 -4.07
N SER A 69 12.30 -2.03 -5.32
CA SER A 69 11.27 -1.61 -6.31
C SER A 69 10.37 -0.45 -5.83
N MET A 70 10.82 0.30 -4.83
CA MET A 70 10.07 1.40 -4.23
C MET A 70 10.38 2.69 -4.97
N LYS A 71 9.36 3.26 -5.61
CA LYS A 71 9.36 4.61 -6.17
C LYS A 71 8.27 5.40 -5.45
N ASN A 72 8.54 6.65 -5.09
CA ASN A 72 7.48 7.58 -4.79
C ASN A 72 6.87 8.10 -6.10
N ASP A 73 5.57 8.38 -6.12
CA ASP A 73 4.90 8.83 -7.33
C ASP A 73 5.38 10.22 -7.74
N LEU A 74 5.50 11.13 -6.77
CA LEU A 74 5.92 12.49 -7.01
C LEU A 74 6.62 13.10 -5.78
N ALA A 75 7.86 13.56 -5.93
CA ALA A 75 8.53 14.38 -4.95
C ALA A 75 8.90 15.74 -5.57
N PHE A 76 8.66 16.82 -4.84
CA PHE A 76 8.99 18.16 -5.30
C PHE A 76 9.33 19.09 -4.14
N ILE A 77 10.13 20.10 -4.44
CA ILE A 77 10.45 21.19 -3.52
C ILE A 77 9.72 22.45 -4.01
N LEU A 78 9.04 23.09 -3.09
CA LEU A 78 8.48 24.41 -3.31
C LEU A 78 8.84 25.29 -2.11
N ASP A 79 9.47 26.42 -2.37
CA ASP A 79 10.08 27.30 -1.38
C ASP A 79 11.11 26.52 -0.51
N LEU A 80 10.77 26.24 0.76
CA LEU A 80 11.63 25.54 1.72
C LEU A 80 11.03 24.21 2.20
N ASP A 81 9.95 23.73 1.57
CA ASP A 81 9.28 22.50 1.91
C ASP A 81 9.54 21.44 0.84
N LEU A 82 9.73 20.19 1.26
CA LEU A 82 9.84 19.02 0.43
C LEU A 82 8.56 18.20 0.54
N PHE A 83 7.85 18.01 -0.56
CA PHE A 83 6.60 17.27 -0.62
C PHE A 83 6.84 15.90 -1.20
N LEU A 84 6.34 14.86 -0.52
CA LEU A 84 6.25 13.50 -1.02
C LEU A 84 4.77 13.16 -1.16
N TRP A 85 4.30 13.09 -2.40
CA TRP A 85 2.93 12.76 -2.76
C TRP A 85 2.88 11.38 -3.38
N GLU A 86 2.02 10.54 -2.84
CA GLU A 86 1.76 9.21 -3.37
C GLU A 86 0.30 9.06 -3.75
N HIS A 87 0.04 8.35 -4.84
CA HIS A 87 -1.29 7.92 -5.25
C HIS A 87 -1.47 6.45 -4.90
N GLN A 88 -2.57 6.09 -4.21
CA GLN A 88 -2.82 4.72 -3.80
C GLN A 88 -4.25 4.29 -4.03
N SER A 89 -4.42 3.21 -4.80
CA SER A 89 -5.68 2.49 -4.95
C SER A 89 -5.89 1.44 -3.86
N THR A 90 -4.82 1.10 -3.16
CA THR A 90 -4.77 0.08 -2.13
C THR A 90 -4.46 0.69 -0.77
N TYR A 91 -5.29 0.40 0.23
CA TYR A 91 -5.03 0.84 1.61
C TYR A 91 -3.79 0.14 2.18
N ASN A 92 -2.79 0.92 2.60
CA ASN A 92 -1.56 0.41 3.18
C ASN A 92 -1.19 1.19 4.45
N PRO A 93 -1.29 0.60 5.65
CA PRO A 93 -0.95 1.28 6.90
C PRO A 93 0.57 1.46 7.10
N ASN A 94 1.41 0.77 6.31
CA ASN A 94 2.87 0.84 6.41
C ASN A 94 3.50 2.03 5.64
N ILE A 95 2.67 2.96 5.16
CA ILE A 95 3.15 4.14 4.43
C ILE A 95 4.17 4.97 5.23
N PRO A 96 3.97 5.26 6.53
CA PRO A 96 4.96 6.04 7.27
C PRO A 96 6.35 5.39 7.29
N LEU A 97 6.42 4.06 7.36
CA LEU A 97 7.69 3.33 7.31
C LEU A 97 8.34 3.40 5.91
N ARG A 98 7.53 3.35 4.85
CA ARG A 98 8.02 3.51 3.47
C ARG A 98 8.52 4.94 3.23
N ASP A 99 7.76 5.93 3.66
CA ASP A 99 8.11 7.35 3.51
C ASP A 99 9.36 7.72 4.29
N LEU A 100 9.60 7.10 5.45
CA LEU A 100 10.87 7.24 6.16
C LEU A 100 12.07 6.83 5.30
N MET A 101 11.95 5.72 4.56
CA MET A 101 13.02 5.26 3.66
C MET A 101 13.16 6.17 2.43
N TYR A 102 12.06 6.74 1.94
CA TYR A 102 12.11 7.68 0.82
C TYR A 102 12.75 9.00 1.22
N ILE A 103 12.31 9.61 2.32
CA ILE A 103 12.84 10.90 2.75
C ILE A 103 14.32 10.83 3.10
N ALA A 104 14.77 9.72 3.68
CA ALA A 104 16.20 9.52 3.96
C ALA A 104 17.04 9.60 2.68
N LYS A 105 16.58 8.97 1.58
CA LYS A 105 17.26 9.01 0.27
C LYS A 105 17.17 10.37 -0.39
N GLU A 106 16.02 11.05 -0.32
CA GLU A 106 15.88 12.40 -0.87
C GLU A 106 16.80 13.38 -0.14
N TYR A 107 16.93 13.28 1.18
CA TYR A 107 17.88 14.10 1.93
C TYR A 107 19.33 13.74 1.63
N GLU A 108 19.67 12.45 1.45
CA GLU A 108 21.02 12.05 1.03
C GLU A 108 21.39 12.71 -0.31
N LYS A 109 20.49 12.66 -1.28
CA LYS A 109 20.65 13.29 -2.59
C LYS A 109 20.79 14.82 -2.45
N TYR A 110 19.86 15.46 -1.74
CA TYR A 110 19.86 16.89 -1.52
C TYR A 110 21.15 17.39 -0.85
N ILE A 111 21.58 16.71 0.23
CA ILE A 111 22.82 17.02 0.96
C ILE A 111 24.04 16.96 0.03
N LYS A 112 24.10 15.93 -0.81
CA LYS A 112 25.19 15.73 -1.79
C LYS A 112 25.18 16.83 -2.86
N GLU A 113 24.05 17.13 -3.44
CA GLU A 113 23.90 18.14 -4.50
C GLU A 113 24.19 19.56 -4.00
N LYS A 114 23.78 19.88 -2.78
CA LYS A 114 24.03 21.20 -2.15
C LYS A 114 25.40 21.28 -1.47
N GLY A 115 26.21 20.23 -1.45
CA GLY A 115 27.52 20.22 -0.81
C GLY A 115 27.46 20.45 0.71
N ILE A 116 26.38 19.97 1.36
CA ILE A 116 26.16 20.14 2.80
C ILE A 116 27.06 19.18 3.58
N SER A 117 27.83 19.68 4.56
CA SER A 117 28.63 18.85 5.45
C SER A 117 27.88 18.55 6.74
N LEU A 118 27.60 17.27 6.99
CA LEU A 118 26.99 16.82 8.25
C LEU A 118 27.91 16.92 9.46
N TYR A 119 29.23 17.11 9.23
CA TYR A 119 30.24 17.27 10.29
C TYR A 119 30.55 18.72 10.60
N SER A 120 29.81 19.66 9.97
CA SER A 120 29.97 21.08 10.24
C SER A 120 29.54 21.42 11.68
N SER A 121 30.28 22.30 12.34
CA SER A 121 29.88 22.87 13.64
C SER A 121 28.65 23.79 13.55
N ARG A 122 28.26 24.21 12.33
CA ARG A 122 27.05 25.01 12.08
C ARG A 122 25.88 24.07 11.77
N GLN A 123 24.73 24.35 12.38
CA GLN A 123 23.50 23.65 12.05
C GLN A 123 23.15 23.85 10.57
N GLN A 124 23.06 22.77 9.82
CA GLN A 124 22.65 22.77 8.43
C GLN A 124 21.11 22.83 8.33
N LYS A 125 20.61 23.52 7.31
CA LYS A 125 19.17 23.62 7.03
C LYS A 125 18.83 22.72 5.85
N ILE A 126 17.72 21.99 5.98
CA ILE A 126 17.16 21.14 4.94
C ILE A 126 15.68 21.48 4.78
N PRO A 127 15.05 21.20 3.62
CA PRO A 127 13.63 21.40 3.42
C PRO A 127 12.80 20.59 4.43
N ALA A 128 11.71 21.17 4.94
CA ALA A 128 10.79 20.45 5.82
C ALA A 128 9.96 19.43 5.03
N PRO A 129 9.88 18.14 5.45
CA PRO A 129 9.17 17.13 4.68
C PRO A 129 7.67 17.15 4.98
N GLN A 130 6.85 16.97 3.95
CA GLN A 130 5.40 16.78 4.06
C GLN A 130 4.98 15.56 3.25
N PHE A 131 4.18 14.67 3.87
CA PHE A 131 3.78 13.39 3.29
C PHE A 131 2.27 13.35 3.09
N ILE A 132 1.84 13.13 1.84
CA ILE A 132 0.42 13.07 1.49
C ILE A 132 0.18 11.87 0.58
N VAL A 133 -0.83 11.08 0.94
CA VAL A 133 -1.35 9.99 0.12
C VAL A 133 -2.71 10.40 -0.43
N PHE A 134 -2.84 10.38 -1.74
CA PHE A 134 -4.12 10.51 -2.45
C PHE A 134 -4.71 9.11 -2.66
N TYR A 135 -5.71 8.79 -1.85
CA TYR A 135 -6.34 7.48 -1.85
C TYR A 135 -7.60 7.46 -2.72
N ASN A 136 -7.62 6.56 -3.69
CA ASN A 136 -8.79 6.33 -4.53
C ASN A 136 -9.27 4.86 -4.54
N GLY A 137 -8.88 4.06 -3.56
CA GLY A 137 -9.23 2.63 -3.50
C GLY A 137 -10.68 2.34 -3.16
N ASN A 138 -11.02 1.04 -3.16
CA ASN A 138 -12.39 0.56 -2.91
C ASN A 138 -12.74 0.41 -1.43
N ARG A 139 -11.74 0.37 -0.53
CA ARG A 139 -12.00 0.32 0.91
C ARG A 139 -12.62 1.64 1.36
N LYS A 140 -13.72 1.56 2.09
CA LYS A 140 -14.35 2.74 2.69
C LYS A 140 -13.45 3.32 3.78
N ILE A 141 -13.00 4.55 3.58
CA ILE A 141 -12.27 5.36 4.56
C ILE A 141 -12.96 6.72 4.68
N GLY A 142 -12.68 7.45 5.74
CA GLY A 142 -13.16 8.83 5.90
C GLY A 142 -12.61 9.79 4.84
N GLU A 143 -13.01 11.05 4.93
CA GLU A 143 -12.51 12.14 4.05
C GLU A 143 -11.00 12.28 4.13
N ARG A 144 -10.47 12.29 5.36
CA ARG A 144 -9.05 12.40 5.69
C ARG A 144 -8.74 11.51 6.87
N MET A 145 -7.52 10.97 6.91
CA MET A 145 -6.99 10.23 8.06
C MET A 145 -5.48 10.46 8.16
N GLU A 146 -4.91 10.22 9.32
CA GLU A 146 -3.47 10.31 9.57
C GLU A 146 -2.94 8.91 9.91
N HIS A 147 -1.84 8.54 9.27
CA HIS A 147 -1.02 7.40 9.68
C HIS A 147 0.24 7.90 10.35
N ARG A 148 0.66 7.21 11.40
CA ARG A 148 1.84 7.57 12.19
C ARG A 148 2.87 6.45 12.15
N LEU A 149 4.14 6.81 12.11
CA LEU A 149 5.24 5.84 12.20
C LEU A 149 5.21 5.10 13.55
N SER A 150 4.84 5.81 14.60
CA SER A 150 4.71 5.24 15.95
C SER A 150 3.67 4.12 16.06
N ASP A 151 2.69 4.05 15.15
CA ASP A 151 1.71 2.95 15.10
C ASP A 151 2.37 1.60 14.71
N ALA A 152 3.56 1.65 14.12
CA ALA A 152 4.34 0.46 13.72
C ALA A 152 5.36 0.02 14.79
N TYR A 153 5.52 0.74 15.90
CA TYR A 153 6.46 0.36 16.94
C TYR A 153 5.91 -0.78 17.80
N GLU A 154 6.74 -1.79 18.05
CA GLU A 154 6.37 -2.94 18.89
C GLU A 154 6.03 -2.55 20.33
N THR A 155 6.60 -1.44 20.82
CA THR A 155 6.35 -0.92 22.17
C THR A 155 6.03 0.56 22.15
N ALA A 156 4.87 0.93 22.68
CA ALA A 156 4.53 2.34 22.91
C ALA A 156 5.16 2.82 24.24
N ARG A 157 6.11 3.76 24.16
CA ARG A 157 6.78 4.34 25.35
C ARG A 157 6.73 5.87 25.28
N GLY A 158 5.64 6.45 25.76
CA GLY A 158 5.49 7.90 25.77
C GLY A 158 5.56 8.54 24.39
N GLU A 159 6.17 9.72 24.29
CA GLU A 159 6.39 10.40 23.04
C GLU A 159 7.56 9.76 22.28
N PRO A 160 7.38 9.35 21.01
CA PRO A 160 8.43 8.68 20.25
C PRO A 160 9.55 9.67 19.89
N ALA A 161 10.81 9.22 20.01
CA ALA A 161 11.95 10.03 19.60
C ALA A 161 12.03 10.25 18.06
N LEU A 162 11.38 9.37 17.29
CA LEU A 162 11.21 9.49 15.84
C LEU A 162 9.74 9.34 15.51
N GLU A 163 9.16 10.36 14.90
CA GLU A 163 7.78 10.37 14.42
C GLU A 163 7.71 10.88 12.98
N LEU A 164 6.92 10.20 12.15
CA LEU A 164 6.57 10.61 10.81
C LEU A 164 5.05 10.46 10.65
N LYS A 165 4.40 11.51 10.17
CA LYS A 165 2.96 11.55 9.97
C LYS A 165 2.64 11.67 8.50
N VAL A 166 1.72 10.85 8.03
CA VAL A 166 1.26 10.84 6.64
C VAL A 166 -0.21 11.19 6.60
N LEU A 167 -0.56 12.25 5.89
CA LEU A 167 -1.94 12.62 5.65
C LEU A 167 -2.51 11.80 4.48
N VAL A 168 -3.53 11.00 4.72
CA VAL A 168 -4.27 10.28 3.68
C VAL A 168 -5.53 11.06 3.34
N ILE A 169 -5.70 11.40 2.07
CA ILE A 169 -6.84 12.15 1.53
C ILE A 169 -7.64 11.26 0.59
N ASN A 170 -8.90 11.03 0.90
CA ASN A 170 -9.80 10.26 0.04
C ASN A 170 -10.20 11.11 -1.18
N ILE A 171 -9.71 10.73 -2.35
CA ILE A 171 -10.01 11.41 -3.62
C ILE A 171 -11.03 10.68 -4.49
N ASN A 172 -11.76 9.71 -3.93
CA ASN A 172 -12.89 9.14 -4.66
C ASN A 172 -13.95 10.20 -4.93
N GLU A 173 -14.68 10.02 -6.02
CA GLU A 173 -15.80 10.91 -6.37
C GLU A 173 -16.80 11.00 -5.21
N GLY A 174 -17.25 12.23 -4.91
CA GLY A 174 -18.13 12.52 -3.78
C GLY A 174 -17.44 12.81 -2.46
N HIS A 175 -16.10 12.68 -2.39
CA HIS A 175 -15.29 12.99 -1.19
C HIS A 175 -14.50 14.29 -1.36
N ASN A 176 -14.12 14.92 -0.22
CA ASN A 176 -13.30 16.14 -0.15
C ASN A 176 -13.74 17.22 -1.13
N GLN A 177 -15.05 17.54 -1.14
CA GLN A 177 -15.69 18.39 -2.13
C GLN A 177 -14.98 19.75 -2.30
N LYS A 178 -14.59 20.41 -1.21
CA LYS A 178 -13.86 21.71 -1.27
C LYS A 178 -12.54 21.60 -2.03
N LEU A 179 -11.79 20.51 -1.82
CA LEU A 179 -10.54 20.24 -2.53
C LEU A 179 -10.82 19.99 -4.03
N MET A 180 -11.84 19.21 -4.33
CA MET A 180 -12.26 18.91 -5.70
C MET A 180 -12.74 20.16 -6.47
N GLU A 181 -13.43 21.07 -5.80
CA GLU A 181 -13.85 22.36 -6.39
C GLU A 181 -12.66 23.30 -6.62
N SER A 182 -11.65 23.26 -5.74
CA SER A 182 -10.46 24.11 -5.83
C SER A 182 -9.39 23.55 -6.80
N CYS A 183 -9.41 22.24 -7.14
CA CYS A 183 -8.50 21.64 -8.09
C CYS A 183 -9.29 20.84 -9.16
N ARG A 184 -9.55 21.52 -10.27
CA ARG A 184 -10.33 20.95 -11.38
C ARG A 184 -9.73 19.64 -11.90
N ILE A 185 -8.43 19.56 -12.09
CA ILE A 185 -7.73 18.36 -12.62
C ILE A 185 -7.92 17.17 -11.68
N LEU A 186 -7.84 17.37 -10.37
CA LEU A 186 -8.07 16.31 -9.38
C LEU A 186 -9.52 15.81 -9.43
N LYS A 187 -10.50 16.73 -9.54
CA LYS A 187 -11.90 16.39 -9.69
C LYS A 187 -12.15 15.56 -10.95
N GLU A 188 -11.64 16.00 -12.08
CA GLU A 188 -11.77 15.32 -13.37
C GLU A 188 -11.11 13.94 -13.35
N TYR A 189 -9.96 13.81 -12.68
CA TYR A 189 -9.32 12.51 -12.45
C TYR A 189 -10.21 11.56 -11.62
N ALA A 190 -10.79 12.04 -10.52
CA ALA A 190 -11.71 11.25 -9.70
C ALA A 190 -12.93 10.76 -10.49
N GLN A 191 -13.50 11.62 -11.36
CA GLN A 191 -14.61 11.28 -12.24
C GLN A 191 -14.22 10.22 -13.28
N TYR A 192 -13.05 10.33 -13.89
CA TYR A 192 -12.53 9.34 -14.82
C TYR A 192 -12.42 7.95 -14.15
N VAL A 193 -11.78 7.87 -12.98
CA VAL A 193 -11.63 6.62 -12.22
C VAL A 193 -12.99 6.03 -11.84
N SER A 194 -13.95 6.86 -11.42
CA SER A 194 -15.32 6.45 -11.10
C SER A 194 -16.04 5.82 -12.30
N LYS A 195 -15.89 6.42 -13.50
CA LYS A 195 -16.46 5.89 -14.75
C LYS A 195 -15.86 4.53 -15.12
N VAL A 196 -14.51 4.38 -15.07
CA VAL A 196 -13.85 3.09 -15.33
C VAL A 196 -14.39 2.01 -14.40
N ARG A 197 -14.49 2.29 -13.09
CA ARG A 197 -15.05 1.35 -12.11
C ARG A 197 -16.51 1.00 -12.36
N THR A 198 -17.29 1.97 -12.80
CA THR A 198 -18.71 1.76 -13.13
C THR A 198 -18.86 0.84 -14.34
N TYR A 199 -18.09 1.05 -15.38
CA TYR A 199 -18.10 0.20 -16.56
C TYR A 199 -17.52 -1.19 -16.30
N LYS A 200 -16.47 -1.32 -15.49
CA LYS A 200 -15.87 -2.61 -15.10
C LYS A 200 -16.87 -3.59 -14.46
N LYS A 201 -17.96 -3.09 -13.88
CA LYS A 201 -19.02 -3.96 -13.32
C LYS A 201 -19.81 -4.75 -14.39
N LYS A 202 -19.75 -4.32 -15.66
CA LYS A 202 -20.59 -4.87 -16.74
C LYS A 202 -19.79 -5.26 -17.99
N LEU A 203 -18.58 -4.78 -18.14
CA LEU A 203 -17.74 -4.92 -19.31
C LEU A 203 -16.39 -5.53 -18.91
N SER A 204 -15.66 -6.07 -19.89
CA SER A 204 -14.25 -6.40 -19.70
C SER A 204 -13.45 -5.14 -19.33
N LEU A 205 -12.27 -5.31 -18.76
CA LEU A 205 -11.44 -4.17 -18.34
C LEU A 205 -11.08 -3.27 -19.52
N ASN A 206 -10.68 -3.85 -20.65
CA ASN A 206 -10.31 -3.08 -21.84
C ASN A 206 -11.49 -2.23 -22.35
N GLU A 207 -12.65 -2.85 -22.50
CA GLU A 207 -13.87 -2.16 -22.93
C GLU A 207 -14.29 -1.07 -21.94
N ALA A 208 -14.16 -1.33 -20.64
CA ALA A 208 -14.49 -0.38 -19.59
C ALA A 208 -13.60 0.86 -19.63
N VAL A 209 -12.29 0.68 -19.82
CA VAL A 209 -11.33 1.78 -19.93
C VAL A 209 -11.56 2.58 -21.21
N GLU A 210 -11.66 1.92 -22.36
CA GLU A 210 -11.89 2.60 -23.64
C GLU A 210 -13.18 3.43 -23.62
N LYS A 211 -14.25 2.85 -23.12
CA LYS A 211 -15.55 3.53 -22.98
C LYS A 211 -15.50 4.70 -22.02
N ALA A 212 -14.81 4.57 -20.90
CA ALA A 212 -14.62 5.66 -19.94
C ALA A 212 -13.81 6.82 -20.57
N VAL A 213 -12.74 6.52 -21.31
CA VAL A 213 -11.93 7.52 -22.02
C VAL A 213 -12.79 8.27 -23.06
N GLU A 214 -13.55 7.54 -23.89
CA GLU A 214 -14.40 8.15 -24.93
C GLU A 214 -15.48 9.04 -24.33
N GLU A 215 -16.11 8.59 -23.25
CA GLU A 215 -17.13 9.37 -22.55
C GLU A 215 -16.54 10.61 -21.89
N CYS A 216 -15.39 10.48 -21.21
CA CYS A 216 -14.69 11.62 -20.62
C CYS A 216 -14.32 12.67 -21.65
N ILE A 217 -13.79 12.26 -22.82
CA ILE A 217 -13.49 13.17 -23.92
C ILE A 217 -14.75 13.89 -24.40
N ARG A 218 -15.88 13.18 -24.55
CA ARG A 218 -17.16 13.77 -24.97
C ARG A 218 -17.72 14.77 -23.96
N GLU A 219 -17.58 14.49 -22.69
CA GLU A 219 -18.06 15.34 -21.60
C GLU A 219 -17.09 16.47 -21.19
N GLY A 220 -15.90 16.53 -21.78
CA GLY A 220 -14.89 17.54 -21.47
C GLY A 220 -14.07 17.25 -20.22
N ILE A 221 -14.16 16.04 -19.67
CA ILE A 221 -13.40 15.58 -18.50
C ILE A 221 -12.00 15.17 -18.96
N LEU A 222 -10.93 15.80 -18.45
CA LEU A 222 -9.56 15.62 -18.86
C LEU A 222 -9.35 15.62 -20.39
N ARG A 223 -10.19 16.31 -21.12
CA ARG A 223 -10.32 16.16 -22.56
C ARG A 223 -8.99 16.33 -23.32
N GLU A 224 -8.28 17.44 -23.08
CA GLU A 224 -7.04 17.73 -23.79
C GLU A 224 -5.95 16.68 -23.48
N PHE A 225 -5.85 16.30 -22.21
CA PHE A 225 -4.93 15.27 -21.76
C PHE A 225 -5.25 13.91 -22.38
N LEU A 226 -6.52 13.48 -22.36
CA LEU A 226 -6.95 12.21 -22.92
C LEU A 226 -6.82 12.14 -24.44
N LEU A 227 -7.05 13.24 -25.15
CA LEU A 227 -6.83 13.31 -26.60
C LEU A 227 -5.34 13.19 -26.95
N ALA A 228 -4.48 13.86 -26.19
CA ALA A 228 -3.04 13.83 -26.42
C ALA A 228 -2.38 12.49 -26.09
N ASN A 229 -2.93 11.77 -25.10
CA ASN A 229 -2.30 10.58 -24.51
C ASN A 229 -3.20 9.31 -24.56
N LYS A 230 -4.21 9.24 -25.44
CA LYS A 230 -5.25 8.20 -25.44
C LYS A 230 -4.68 6.78 -25.35
N ALA A 231 -3.75 6.42 -26.20
CA ALA A 231 -3.19 5.07 -26.25
C ALA A 231 -2.42 4.70 -24.97
N GLU A 232 -1.66 5.65 -24.44
CA GLU A 232 -0.87 5.47 -23.21
C GLU A 232 -1.76 5.37 -21.98
N VAL A 233 -2.78 6.23 -21.88
CA VAL A 233 -3.78 6.20 -20.81
C VAL A 233 -4.55 4.88 -20.79
N VAL A 234 -4.98 4.37 -21.95
CA VAL A 234 -5.66 3.08 -22.05
C VAL A 234 -4.75 1.96 -21.58
N ALA A 235 -3.52 1.89 -22.07
CA ALA A 235 -2.56 0.86 -21.69
C ALA A 235 -2.22 0.92 -20.19
N MET A 236 -1.99 2.10 -19.63
CA MET A 236 -1.71 2.28 -18.19
C MET A 236 -2.89 1.92 -17.31
N SER A 237 -4.11 2.35 -17.69
CA SER A 237 -5.30 2.04 -16.91
C SER A 237 -5.56 0.55 -16.84
N ILE A 238 -5.40 -0.17 -17.95
CA ILE A 238 -5.55 -1.62 -17.99
C ILE A 238 -4.55 -2.27 -17.03
N PHE A 239 -3.28 -1.88 -17.10
CA PHE A 239 -2.23 -2.41 -16.24
C PHE A 239 -2.45 -2.09 -14.73
N GLU A 240 -2.89 -0.87 -14.41
CA GLU A 240 -3.16 -0.45 -13.04
C GLU A 240 -4.31 -1.26 -12.41
N TYR A 241 -5.40 -1.48 -13.16
CA TYR A 241 -6.55 -2.25 -12.68
C TYR A 241 -6.27 -3.76 -12.61
N ASP A 242 -5.46 -4.32 -13.50
CA ASP A 242 -5.02 -5.73 -13.40
C ASP A 242 -4.17 -5.94 -12.14
N ARG A 243 -3.26 -5.03 -11.86
CA ARG A 243 -2.46 -5.08 -10.63
C ARG A 243 -3.31 -4.97 -9.36
N GLU A 244 -4.29 -4.06 -9.33
CA GLU A 244 -5.24 -3.97 -8.20
C GLU A 244 -5.98 -5.28 -7.97
N TRP A 245 -6.38 -5.95 -9.03
CA TRP A 245 -7.08 -7.23 -8.96
C TRP A 245 -6.17 -8.36 -8.45
N GLU A 246 -4.93 -8.45 -8.94
CA GLU A 246 -3.93 -9.41 -8.45
C GLU A 246 -3.62 -9.18 -6.96
N GLU A 247 -3.42 -7.94 -6.55
CA GLU A 247 -3.19 -7.59 -5.14
C GLU A 247 -4.40 -7.93 -4.24
N GLU A 248 -5.62 -7.81 -4.76
CA GLU A 248 -6.83 -8.19 -4.03
C GLU A 248 -6.94 -9.71 -3.86
N ILE A 249 -6.58 -10.49 -4.89
CA ILE A 249 -6.52 -11.96 -4.82
C ILE A 249 -5.47 -12.38 -3.79
N LEU A 250 -4.24 -11.89 -3.90
CA LEU A 250 -3.15 -12.23 -2.99
C LEU A 250 -3.54 -11.95 -1.52
N ARG A 251 -4.21 -10.83 -1.26
CA ARG A 251 -4.68 -10.53 0.10
C ARG A 251 -5.75 -11.49 0.59
N LYS A 252 -6.67 -11.92 -0.28
CA LYS A 252 -7.67 -12.92 0.09
C LYS A 252 -6.99 -14.23 0.44
N GLU A 253 -6.05 -14.67 -0.37
CA GLU A 253 -5.28 -15.89 -0.14
C GLU A 253 -4.46 -15.82 1.16
N GLU A 254 -3.75 -14.71 1.40
CA GLU A 254 -3.00 -14.48 2.64
C GLU A 254 -3.93 -14.46 3.88
N PHE A 255 -5.09 -13.82 3.78
CA PHE A 255 -6.07 -13.79 4.85
C PHE A 255 -6.63 -15.18 5.16
N GLU A 256 -6.96 -15.98 4.13
CA GLU A 256 -7.42 -17.34 4.30
C GLU A 256 -6.34 -18.25 4.88
N ALA A 257 -5.09 -18.14 4.41
CA ALA A 257 -3.95 -18.85 4.95
C ALA A 257 -3.69 -18.49 6.43
N GLY A 258 -3.77 -17.21 6.77
CA GLY A 258 -3.65 -16.71 8.16
C GLY A 258 -4.73 -17.31 9.08
N ARG A 259 -5.99 -17.30 8.64
CA ARG A 259 -7.11 -17.92 9.37
C ARG A 259 -6.92 -19.42 9.57
N GLU A 260 -6.43 -20.12 8.57
CA GLU A 260 -6.17 -21.56 8.66
C GLU A 260 -5.02 -21.86 9.64
N ALA A 261 -3.95 -21.08 9.61
CA ALA A 261 -2.83 -21.19 10.53
C ALA A 261 -3.28 -20.93 11.99
N GLU A 262 -4.10 -19.91 12.23
CA GLU A 262 -4.67 -19.61 13.54
C GLU A 262 -5.57 -20.74 14.05
N ARG A 263 -6.41 -21.31 13.18
CA ARG A 263 -7.27 -22.46 13.52
C ARG A 263 -6.44 -23.68 13.92
N LYS A 264 -5.37 -23.98 13.16
CA LYS A 264 -4.45 -25.08 13.48
C LYS A 264 -3.71 -24.86 14.83
N ASN A 265 -3.31 -23.61 15.09
CA ASN A 265 -2.66 -23.25 16.35
C ASN A 265 -3.62 -23.38 17.55
N THR A 266 -4.83 -22.90 17.41
CA THR A 266 -5.89 -23.01 18.44
C THR A 266 -6.22 -24.48 18.74
N GLU A 267 -6.34 -25.32 17.73
CA GLU A 267 -6.57 -26.75 17.88
C GLU A 267 -5.40 -27.45 18.59
N LYS A 268 -4.16 -27.10 18.22
CA LYS A 268 -2.95 -27.60 18.90
C LYS A 268 -2.91 -27.21 20.38
N GLN A 269 -3.26 -25.96 20.70
CA GLN A 269 -3.33 -25.49 22.08
C GLN A 269 -4.40 -26.23 22.87
N ARG A 270 -5.59 -26.46 22.27
CA ARG A 270 -6.66 -27.24 22.89
C ARG A 270 -6.23 -28.68 23.19
N LEU A 271 -5.58 -29.34 22.24
CA LEU A 271 -5.06 -30.70 22.44
C LEU A 271 -3.97 -30.78 23.52
N ASN A 272 -3.12 -29.78 23.62
CA ASN A 272 -2.11 -29.70 24.67
C ASN A 272 -2.75 -29.50 26.05
N ALA A 273 -3.69 -28.56 26.17
CA ALA A 273 -4.45 -28.34 27.40
C ALA A 273 -5.20 -29.60 27.87
N GLU A 274 -5.80 -30.35 26.94
CA GLU A 274 -6.47 -31.62 27.24
C GLU A 274 -5.49 -32.70 27.71
N LYS A 275 -4.29 -32.77 27.13
CA LYS A 275 -3.22 -33.67 27.60
C LYS A 275 -2.73 -33.30 29.01
N GLU A 276 -2.54 -32.03 29.28
CA GLU A 276 -2.14 -31.57 30.62
C GLU A 276 -3.23 -31.85 31.66
N HIS A 277 -4.48 -31.62 31.33
CA HIS A 277 -5.61 -31.96 32.20
C HIS A 277 -5.63 -33.45 32.55
N ARG A 278 -5.49 -34.35 31.56
CA ARG A 278 -5.44 -35.81 31.77
C ARG A 278 -4.24 -36.21 32.65
N ARG A 279 -3.08 -35.56 32.47
CA ARG A 279 -1.89 -35.80 33.32
C ARG A 279 -2.16 -35.39 34.78
N ALA A 280 -2.69 -34.18 34.98
CA ALA A 280 -3.04 -33.69 36.31
C ALA A 280 -4.08 -34.60 37.01
N GLU A 281 -5.09 -35.07 36.27
CA GLU A 281 -6.09 -36.00 36.80
C GLU A 281 -5.47 -37.34 37.17
N SER A 282 -4.55 -37.91 36.35
CA SER A 282 -3.84 -39.14 36.69
C SER A 282 -2.92 -39.01 37.90
N GLU A 283 -2.26 -37.87 38.03
CA GLU A 283 -1.41 -37.55 39.21
C GLU A 283 -2.25 -37.43 40.49
N LYS A 284 -3.42 -36.78 40.42
CA LYS A 284 -4.36 -36.69 41.51
C LYS A 284 -4.83 -38.07 42.00
N ILE A 285 -5.22 -38.97 41.07
CA ILE A 285 -5.61 -40.33 41.41
C ILE A 285 -4.46 -41.13 42.05
N ARG A 286 -3.21 -40.92 41.59
CA ARG A 286 -2.02 -41.53 42.21
C ARG A 286 -1.78 -41.01 43.62
N ALA A 287 -1.91 -39.70 43.83
CA ALA A 287 -1.79 -39.10 45.16
C ALA A 287 -2.84 -39.61 46.15
N ASP A 288 -4.11 -39.64 45.72
CA ASP A 288 -5.24 -40.16 46.52
C ASP A 288 -5.04 -41.64 46.87
N ASN A 289 -4.51 -42.48 45.99
CA ASN A 289 -4.20 -43.89 46.26
C ASN A 289 -3.02 -44.03 47.26
N ALA A 290 -1.97 -43.23 47.12
CA ALA A 290 -0.82 -43.21 48.04
C ALA A 290 -1.24 -42.77 49.47
N GLU A 291 -2.13 -41.79 49.59
CA GLU A 291 -2.71 -41.39 50.89
C GLU A 291 -3.49 -42.51 51.55
N LYS A 292 -4.31 -43.21 50.78
CA LYS A 292 -5.05 -44.39 51.28
C LYS A 292 -4.15 -45.53 51.77
N GLU A 293 -3.08 -45.82 51.00
CA GLU A 293 -2.10 -46.85 51.42
C GLU A 293 -1.34 -46.41 52.69
N LEU A 294 -0.99 -45.12 52.81
CA LEU A 294 -0.32 -44.55 53.95
C LEU A 294 -1.21 -44.61 55.20
N LEU A 295 -2.53 -44.39 55.06
CA LEU A 295 -3.51 -44.53 56.13
C LEU A 295 -3.63 -45.97 56.62
N LEU A 296 -3.72 -46.93 55.72
CA LEU A 296 -3.77 -48.36 55.96
C LEU A 296 -2.51 -48.88 56.69
N LEU A 297 -1.33 -48.40 56.28
CA LEU A 297 -0.05 -48.72 56.92
C LEU A 297 0.03 -48.14 58.32
N LYS A 298 -0.45 -46.93 58.59
CA LYS A 298 -0.54 -46.31 59.92
C LYS A 298 -1.44 -47.08 60.85
N GLU A 299 -2.60 -47.54 60.38
CA GLU A 299 -3.51 -48.38 61.13
C GLU A 299 -2.90 -49.75 61.53
N LYS A 300 -2.21 -50.39 60.54
CA LYS A 300 -1.47 -51.65 60.83
C LYS A 300 -0.37 -51.45 61.84
N LEU A 301 0.37 -50.37 61.77
CA LEU A 301 1.46 -50.01 62.70
C LEU A 301 0.91 -49.77 64.15
N ALA A 302 -0.22 -49.08 64.27
CA ALA A 302 -0.89 -48.84 65.54
C ALA A 302 -1.41 -50.17 66.18
N LEU A 303 -1.89 -51.09 65.37
CA LEU A 303 -2.32 -52.41 65.85
C LEU A 303 -1.13 -53.30 66.29
N MET A 304 0.05 -53.13 65.71
CA MET A 304 1.26 -53.85 66.13
C MET A 304 1.97 -53.27 67.36
N GLN A 305 1.79 -51.98 67.65
CA GLN A 305 2.38 -51.30 68.87
C GLN A 305 1.46 -51.42 70.11
N GLY A 306 0.25 -51.87 69.92
CA GLY A 306 -0.77 -52.04 71.05
C GLY A 306 -0.83 -53.44 71.60
N LYS A 307 0.18 -54.35 71.33
CA LYS A 307 0.27 -55.64 71.95
C LYS A 307 1.42 -55.71 72.97
#